data_a5286477dd986689edf410251b9ff533
#
_entry.id   a5286477dd986689edf410251b9ff533
#
_cell.length_a   1.000
_cell.length_b   1.000
_cell.length_c   1.000
_cell.angle_alpha   90.00
_cell.angle_beta   90.00
_cell.angle_gamma   90.00
#
_symmetry.space_group_name_H-M   'P 1'
#
loop_
_entity.id
_entity.type
_entity.pdbx_description
1 polymer ?
#
loop_
_entity_poly.entity_id
_entity_poly.type
_entity_poly.pdbx_seq_one_letter_code
_entity_poly.pdbx_strand_id
1 'polypeptide(L)'
;EYLALPERTESAAPPQPEAAPAPEQPVRYDLSTRGVDPELFPFRTWARLQKELLYSSPELLTHGDAQGDLSLRQALAEYLEEYRGVRCGPHQLVVGAGLEYLLGLLAPLLPGPAAVENPGYPRARQVLENNGISCCCLPVDEDGLSIRALSESGAAVCCVTPSHQFPTGVTMPAGRRAELLHWAARRPGQRYIIEDDYDSEFRFDTRPLPSLQGMAGADGPVVYLSTCSRSLAPSIRIA
;
A
#
# COMPACT_ATOMS: atom_id res chain seq x y z
N GLU A 1 -34.41 16.90 -21.32
CA GLU A 1 -33.77 18.24 -21.44
C GLU A 1 -32.28 18.02 -21.65
N TYR A 2 -31.80 18.18 -22.89
CA TYR A 2 -30.37 18.15 -23.20
C TYR A 2 -29.82 19.52 -22.79
N LEU A 3 -28.85 19.51 -21.88
CA LEU A 3 -28.03 20.67 -21.55
C LEU A 3 -27.31 21.14 -22.83
N ALA A 4 -27.69 22.27 -23.37
CA ALA A 4 -27.00 22.88 -24.48
C ALA A 4 -25.59 23.24 -24.02
N LEU A 5 -24.56 22.67 -24.68
CA LEU A 5 -23.16 23.06 -24.45
C LEU A 5 -23.01 24.54 -24.86
N PRO A 6 -22.29 25.36 -24.09
CA PRO A 6 -22.02 26.73 -24.46
C PRO A 6 -21.25 26.76 -25.80
N GLU A 7 -21.66 27.69 -26.68
CA GLU A 7 -20.98 27.91 -27.94
C GLU A 7 -19.47 28.13 -27.68
N ARG A 8 -18.64 27.38 -28.40
CA ARG A 8 -17.20 27.55 -28.32
C ARG A 8 -16.84 28.97 -28.82
N THR A 9 -16.48 29.85 -27.92
CA THR A 9 -15.73 31.05 -28.28
C THR A 9 -14.45 30.64 -29.00
N GLU A 10 -14.13 31.30 -30.10
CA GLU A 10 -12.96 31.01 -30.94
C GLU A 10 -11.70 30.78 -30.11
N SER A 11 -11.23 29.57 -30.20
CA SER A 11 -10.12 29.02 -29.45
C SER A 11 -8.81 29.73 -29.78
N ALA A 12 -8.10 30.15 -28.75
CA ALA A 12 -6.65 30.29 -28.83
C ALA A 12 -6.04 29.04 -29.45
N ALA A 13 -5.07 29.18 -30.35
CA ALA A 13 -4.39 28.06 -31.00
C ALA A 13 -4.02 26.99 -29.96
N PRO A 14 -4.24 25.71 -30.25
CA PRO A 14 -3.92 24.66 -29.32
C PRO A 14 -2.45 24.79 -28.90
N PRO A 15 -2.12 24.58 -27.62
CA PRO A 15 -0.74 24.62 -27.17
C PRO A 15 0.09 23.68 -28.06
N GLN A 16 1.21 24.18 -28.54
CA GLN A 16 2.12 23.34 -29.33
C GLN A 16 2.45 22.11 -28.49
N PRO A 17 2.41 20.90 -29.08
CA PRO A 17 2.80 19.69 -28.34
C PRO A 17 4.21 19.90 -27.79
N GLU A 18 4.38 19.74 -26.47
CA GLU A 18 5.71 19.70 -25.89
C GLU A 18 6.57 18.73 -26.69
N ALA A 19 7.79 19.17 -27.03
CA ALA A 19 8.74 18.33 -27.75
C ALA A 19 8.84 16.97 -27.03
N ALA A 20 8.67 15.88 -27.80
CA ALA A 20 8.82 14.54 -27.25
C ALA A 20 10.15 14.48 -26.47
N PRO A 21 10.15 13.91 -25.26
CA PRO A 21 11.39 13.79 -24.49
C PRO A 21 12.45 13.10 -25.35
N ALA A 22 13.68 13.63 -25.30
CA ALA A 22 14.80 13.04 -26.02
C ALA A 22 14.88 11.54 -25.69
N PRO A 23 15.18 10.67 -26.66
CA PRO A 23 15.27 9.23 -26.40
C PRO A 23 16.27 8.99 -25.26
N GLU A 24 15.79 8.33 -24.20
CA GLU A 24 16.65 7.97 -23.08
C GLU A 24 17.81 7.13 -23.60
N GLN A 25 19.05 7.50 -23.23
CA GLN A 25 20.21 6.71 -23.60
C GLN A 25 20.05 5.30 -23.00
N PRO A 26 20.28 4.23 -23.77
CA PRO A 26 20.14 2.89 -23.27
C PRO A 26 21.10 2.69 -22.07
N VAL A 27 20.55 2.46 -20.90
CA VAL A 27 21.34 2.13 -19.71
C VAL A 27 21.89 0.72 -19.86
N ARG A 28 23.15 0.53 -19.47
CA ARG A 28 23.80 -0.79 -19.54
C ARG A 28 23.15 -1.82 -18.62
N TYR A 29 22.72 -1.37 -17.47
CA TYR A 29 22.00 -2.19 -16.46
C TYR A 29 20.87 -1.35 -15.90
N ASP A 30 19.64 -1.82 -16.08
CA ASP A 30 18.46 -1.19 -15.45
C ASP A 30 18.20 -1.88 -14.10
N LEU A 31 18.46 -1.14 -13.01
CA LEU A 31 18.21 -1.59 -11.65
C LEU A 31 16.88 -0.99 -11.11
N SER A 32 16.04 -0.44 -11.98
CA SER A 32 14.74 0.06 -11.57
C SER A 32 13.85 -1.08 -11.06
N THR A 33 13.04 -0.77 -10.06
CA THR A 33 12.08 -1.72 -9.49
C THR A 33 10.68 -1.60 -10.11
N ARG A 34 10.58 -1.00 -11.31
CA ARG A 34 9.30 -0.66 -11.94
C ARG A 34 8.67 -1.80 -12.74
N GLY A 35 9.43 -2.84 -13.04
CA GLY A 35 9.00 -3.97 -13.86
C GLY A 35 9.07 -5.30 -13.12
N VAL A 36 8.60 -6.32 -13.79
CA VAL A 36 8.83 -7.73 -13.46
C VAL A 36 9.54 -8.39 -14.64
N ASP A 37 10.25 -9.47 -14.38
CA ASP A 37 10.81 -10.28 -15.44
C ASP A 37 9.66 -11.00 -16.18
N PRO A 38 9.42 -10.70 -17.47
CA PRO A 38 8.32 -11.32 -18.20
C PRO A 38 8.46 -12.83 -18.35
N GLU A 39 9.68 -13.38 -18.29
CA GLU A 39 9.92 -14.82 -18.41
C GLU A 39 9.46 -15.58 -17.16
N LEU A 40 9.45 -14.91 -16.01
CA LEU A 40 9.01 -15.49 -14.74
C LEU A 40 7.50 -15.35 -14.49
N PHE A 41 6.81 -14.46 -15.21
CA PHE A 41 5.37 -14.30 -15.02
C PHE A 41 4.59 -15.51 -15.54
N PRO A 42 3.68 -16.09 -14.77
CA PRO A 42 2.98 -17.33 -15.11
C PRO A 42 1.83 -17.10 -16.11
N PHE A 43 2.13 -16.62 -17.33
CA PHE A 43 1.14 -16.23 -18.35
C PHE A 43 0.10 -17.31 -18.66
N ARG A 44 0.52 -18.58 -18.75
CA ARG A 44 -0.40 -19.68 -19.08
C ARG A 44 -1.43 -19.90 -17.97
N THR A 45 -0.98 -19.89 -16.73
CA THR A 45 -1.84 -20.04 -15.56
C THR A 45 -2.79 -18.84 -15.45
N TRP A 46 -2.26 -17.63 -15.61
CA TRP A 46 -3.04 -16.39 -15.57
C TRP A 46 -4.14 -16.39 -16.64
N ALA A 47 -3.80 -16.65 -17.90
CA ALA A 47 -4.75 -16.67 -19.00
C ALA A 47 -5.82 -17.76 -18.82
N ARG A 48 -5.44 -18.96 -18.32
CA ARG A 48 -6.37 -20.04 -18.04
C ARG A 48 -7.39 -19.63 -16.97
N LEU A 49 -6.91 -19.08 -15.83
CA LEU A 49 -7.78 -18.65 -14.74
C LEU A 49 -8.73 -17.52 -15.16
N GLN A 50 -8.24 -16.53 -15.92
CA GLN A 50 -9.09 -15.47 -16.46
C GLN A 50 -10.18 -16.04 -17.37
N LYS A 51 -9.81 -16.96 -18.27
CA LYS A 51 -10.78 -17.61 -19.16
C LYS A 51 -11.82 -18.39 -18.38
N GLU A 52 -11.40 -19.20 -17.41
CA GLU A 52 -12.30 -19.98 -16.56
C GLU A 52 -13.31 -19.08 -15.85
N LEU A 53 -12.85 -18.00 -15.20
CA LEU A 53 -13.70 -17.06 -14.49
C LEU A 53 -14.70 -16.34 -15.41
N LEU A 54 -14.27 -15.86 -16.57
CA LEU A 54 -15.16 -15.18 -17.52
C LEU A 54 -16.30 -16.08 -18.03
N TYR A 55 -16.06 -17.37 -18.17
CA TYR A 55 -17.07 -18.33 -18.63
C TYR A 55 -17.95 -18.89 -17.52
N SER A 56 -17.40 -19.05 -16.33
CA SER A 56 -18.13 -19.64 -15.20
C SER A 56 -18.90 -18.63 -14.36
N SER A 57 -18.48 -17.36 -14.37
CA SER A 57 -18.98 -16.32 -13.48
C SER A 57 -19.18 -15.00 -14.22
N PRO A 58 -20.08 -14.95 -15.21
CA PRO A 58 -20.34 -13.75 -16.01
C PRO A 58 -20.86 -12.57 -15.16
N GLU A 59 -21.41 -12.82 -13.99
CA GLU A 59 -21.83 -11.80 -13.01
C GLU A 59 -20.67 -10.93 -12.53
N LEU A 60 -19.42 -11.40 -12.59
CA LEU A 60 -18.23 -10.61 -12.26
C LEU A 60 -18.01 -9.41 -13.21
N LEU A 61 -18.74 -9.35 -14.33
CA LEU A 61 -18.72 -8.20 -15.24
C LEU A 61 -19.68 -7.08 -14.81
N THR A 62 -20.47 -7.30 -13.76
CA THR A 62 -21.36 -6.29 -13.18
C THR A 62 -20.64 -5.50 -12.09
N HIS A 63 -21.29 -4.43 -11.60
CA HIS A 63 -20.79 -3.72 -10.43
C HIS A 63 -20.76 -4.63 -9.21
N GLY A 64 -19.57 -4.85 -8.65
CA GLY A 64 -19.39 -5.59 -7.41
C GLY A 64 -19.64 -4.77 -6.15
N ASP A 65 -19.34 -5.34 -5.01
CA ASP A 65 -19.35 -4.69 -3.71
C ASP A 65 -18.30 -3.55 -3.66
N ALA A 66 -18.64 -2.44 -3.03
CA ALA A 66 -17.75 -1.29 -2.88
C ALA A 66 -16.43 -1.63 -2.14
N GLN A 67 -16.42 -2.65 -1.30
CA GLN A 67 -15.21 -3.15 -0.63
C GLN A 67 -14.43 -4.17 -1.49
N GLY A 68 -14.92 -4.57 -2.64
CA GLY A 68 -14.45 -5.68 -3.45
C GLY A 68 -15.25 -6.96 -3.23
N ASP A 69 -15.20 -7.89 -4.17
CA ASP A 69 -16.00 -9.12 -4.13
C ASP A 69 -15.79 -9.91 -2.85
N LEU A 70 -16.89 -10.37 -2.27
CA LEU A 70 -16.86 -11.11 -0.99
C LEU A 70 -15.98 -12.37 -1.06
N SER A 71 -16.05 -13.11 -2.18
CA SER A 71 -15.24 -14.30 -2.39
C SER A 71 -13.73 -13.99 -2.38
N LEU A 72 -13.34 -12.88 -3.00
CA LEU A 72 -11.95 -12.42 -2.97
C LEU A 72 -11.53 -12.00 -1.55
N ARG A 73 -12.38 -11.25 -0.85
CA ARG A 73 -12.08 -10.83 0.53
C ARG A 73 -12.00 -12.02 1.51
N GLN A 74 -12.80 -13.07 1.31
CA GLN A 74 -12.70 -14.32 2.07
C GLN A 74 -11.35 -15.01 1.82
N ALA A 75 -10.98 -15.20 0.57
CA ALA A 75 -9.69 -15.82 0.21
C ALA A 75 -8.49 -15.01 0.71
N LEU A 76 -8.58 -13.67 0.66
CA LEU A 76 -7.55 -12.78 1.20
C LEU A 76 -7.45 -12.87 2.73
N ALA A 77 -8.58 -12.93 3.45
CA ALA A 77 -8.57 -13.08 4.90
C ALA A 77 -7.86 -14.38 5.33
N GLU A 78 -8.20 -15.51 4.70
CA GLU A 78 -7.56 -16.80 4.94
C GLU A 78 -6.05 -16.77 4.62
N TYR A 79 -5.69 -16.21 3.46
CA TYR A 79 -4.29 -16.06 3.04
C TYR A 79 -3.47 -15.22 4.04
N LEU A 80 -3.99 -14.07 4.43
CA LEU A 80 -3.31 -13.15 5.34
C LEU A 80 -3.18 -13.73 6.76
N GLU A 81 -4.18 -14.50 7.23
CA GLU A 81 -4.08 -15.19 8.51
C GLU A 81 -2.99 -16.26 8.46
N GLU A 82 -2.99 -17.11 7.42
CA GLU A 82 -2.05 -18.22 7.29
C GLU A 82 -0.60 -17.74 7.12
N TYR A 83 -0.36 -16.73 6.25
CA TYR A 83 1.00 -16.35 5.88
C TYR A 83 1.57 -15.17 6.67
N ARG A 84 0.70 -14.32 7.23
CA ARG A 84 1.11 -13.09 7.92
C ARG A 84 0.61 -12.99 9.35
N GLY A 85 -0.26 -13.90 9.77
CA GLY A 85 -0.89 -13.86 11.08
C GLY A 85 -1.81 -12.66 11.26
N VAL A 86 -2.26 -12.03 10.17
CA VAL A 86 -3.22 -10.93 10.20
C VAL A 86 -4.57 -11.46 10.69
N ARG A 87 -5.15 -10.79 11.66
CA ARG A 87 -6.44 -11.18 12.26
C ARG A 87 -7.53 -10.25 11.79
N CYS A 88 -8.26 -10.66 10.76
CA CYS A 88 -9.37 -9.88 10.24
C CYS A 88 -10.45 -10.78 9.64
N GLY A 89 -11.70 -10.33 9.70
CA GLY A 89 -12.78 -10.92 8.92
C GLY A 89 -12.91 -10.26 7.54
N PRO A 90 -13.59 -10.92 6.58
CA PRO A 90 -13.79 -10.38 5.24
C PRO A 90 -14.47 -9.01 5.20
N HIS A 91 -15.28 -8.68 6.22
CA HIS A 91 -15.95 -7.39 6.35
C HIS A 91 -15.01 -6.24 6.75
N GLN A 92 -13.80 -6.54 7.21
CA GLN A 92 -12.75 -5.57 7.55
C GLN A 92 -11.76 -5.32 6.41
N LEU A 93 -11.94 -6.03 5.28
CA LEU A 93 -11.07 -5.91 4.11
C LEU A 93 -11.68 -4.97 3.06
N VAL A 94 -10.82 -4.14 2.47
CA VAL A 94 -11.14 -3.29 1.33
C VAL A 94 -10.12 -3.56 0.24
N VAL A 95 -10.58 -3.95 -0.94
CA VAL A 95 -9.75 -4.16 -2.12
C VAL A 95 -9.78 -2.89 -2.99
N GLY A 96 -8.60 -2.42 -3.39
CA GLY A 96 -8.49 -1.17 -4.14
C GLY A 96 -7.41 -1.20 -5.22
N ALA A 97 -7.34 -0.12 -5.99
CA ALA A 97 -6.47 0.02 -7.16
C ALA A 97 -5.02 0.41 -6.79
N GLY A 98 -4.46 -0.28 -5.82
CA GLY A 98 -3.08 -0.09 -5.35
C GLY A 98 -2.99 0.76 -4.08
N LEU A 99 -1.80 0.73 -3.46
CA LEU A 99 -1.51 1.35 -2.17
C LEU A 99 -1.89 2.83 -2.10
N GLU A 100 -1.52 3.61 -3.13
CA GLU A 100 -1.78 5.05 -3.16
C GLU A 100 -3.27 5.37 -3.13
N TYR A 101 -4.09 4.55 -3.83
CA TYR A 101 -5.55 4.66 -3.80
C TYR A 101 -6.10 4.38 -2.40
N LEU A 102 -5.68 3.28 -1.77
CA LEU A 102 -6.13 2.92 -0.43
C LEU A 102 -5.70 3.94 0.62
N LEU A 103 -4.48 4.46 0.54
CA LEU A 103 -4.02 5.56 1.42
C LEU A 103 -4.87 6.82 1.23
N GLY A 104 -5.26 7.14 -0.01
CA GLY A 104 -6.14 8.27 -0.30
C GLY A 104 -7.53 8.11 0.31
N LEU A 105 -8.10 6.90 0.30
CA LEU A 105 -9.36 6.60 0.98
C LEU A 105 -9.24 6.65 2.51
N LEU A 106 -8.11 6.20 3.03
CA LEU A 106 -7.85 6.14 4.47
C LEU A 106 -7.57 7.53 5.07
N ALA A 107 -6.85 8.39 4.35
CA ALA A 107 -6.37 9.67 4.84
C ALA A 107 -7.46 10.55 5.50
N PRO A 108 -8.67 10.72 4.93
CA PRO A 108 -9.72 11.52 5.57
C PRO A 108 -10.22 10.96 6.91
N LEU A 109 -9.96 9.70 7.21
CA LEU A 109 -10.38 9.02 8.43
C LEU A 109 -9.32 9.09 9.54
N LEU A 110 -8.09 9.48 9.19
CA LEU A 110 -6.97 9.48 10.12
C LEU A 110 -6.90 10.78 10.93
N PRO A 111 -6.56 10.69 12.23
CA PRO A 111 -6.15 11.88 12.98
C PRO A 111 -4.77 12.33 12.47
N GLY A 112 -4.60 13.62 12.17
CA GLY A 112 -3.27 14.16 11.87
C GLY A 112 -2.55 14.63 13.15
N PRO A 113 -1.24 14.90 13.10
CA PRO A 113 -0.30 14.69 11.99
C PRO A 113 0.22 13.25 11.87
N ALA A 114 0.86 12.93 10.73
CA ALA A 114 1.45 11.63 10.47
C ALA A 114 2.99 11.67 10.53
N ALA A 115 3.58 10.61 11.05
CA ALA A 115 5.02 10.33 10.96
C ALA A 115 5.28 9.33 9.82
N VAL A 116 6.31 9.58 9.04
CA VAL A 116 6.79 8.69 7.98
C VAL A 116 8.28 8.43 8.14
N GLU A 117 8.74 7.27 7.67
CA GLU A 117 10.15 6.90 7.68
C GLU A 117 11.00 7.82 6.78
N ASN A 118 12.24 8.12 7.21
CA ASN A 118 13.24 8.83 6.42
C ASN A 118 14.65 8.22 6.63
N PRO A 119 15.22 7.55 5.59
CA PRO A 119 14.63 7.34 4.27
C PRO A 119 13.37 6.48 4.30
N GLY A 120 12.46 6.67 3.33
CA GLY A 120 11.19 5.94 3.27
C GLY A 120 10.51 6.07 1.92
N TYR A 121 9.33 5.49 1.77
CA TYR A 121 8.56 5.52 0.53
C TYR A 121 7.92 6.91 0.30
N PRO A 122 8.40 7.70 -0.67
CA PRO A 122 7.99 9.10 -0.79
C PRO A 122 6.52 9.29 -1.19
N ARG A 123 5.92 8.28 -1.86
CA ARG A 123 4.52 8.36 -2.30
C ARG A 123 3.53 8.32 -1.14
N ALA A 124 3.83 7.54 -0.09
CA ALA A 124 2.97 7.51 1.10
C ALA A 124 2.84 8.92 1.70
N ARG A 125 3.98 9.61 1.90
CA ARG A 125 4.01 10.99 2.36
C ARG A 125 3.21 11.92 1.44
N GLN A 126 3.47 11.85 0.14
CA GLN A 126 2.82 12.70 -0.85
C GLN A 126 1.29 12.54 -0.85
N VAL A 127 0.79 11.30 -0.76
CA VAL A 127 -0.65 11.03 -0.70
C VAL A 127 -1.27 11.62 0.56
N LEU A 128 -0.64 11.45 1.72
CA LEU A 128 -1.13 11.99 2.98
C LEU A 128 -1.17 13.53 2.95
N GLU A 129 -0.08 14.18 2.50
CA GLU A 129 0.00 15.64 2.37
C GLU A 129 -1.03 16.20 1.38
N ASN A 130 -1.26 15.54 0.24
CA ASN A 130 -2.28 15.93 -0.74
C ASN A 130 -3.71 15.81 -0.19
N ASN A 131 -3.92 15.00 0.85
CA ASN A 131 -5.19 14.86 1.56
C ASN A 131 -5.25 15.70 2.84
N GLY A 132 -4.35 16.66 3.02
CA GLY A 132 -4.38 17.64 4.11
C GLY A 132 -3.77 17.16 5.43
N ILE A 133 -3.10 15.99 5.45
CA ILE A 133 -2.40 15.49 6.63
C ILE A 133 -0.96 15.97 6.61
N SER A 134 -0.56 16.78 7.58
CA SER A 134 0.83 17.18 7.73
C SER A 134 1.71 15.99 8.10
N CYS A 135 2.86 15.85 7.44
CA CYS A 135 3.78 14.75 7.66
C CYS A 135 5.09 15.22 8.28
N CYS A 136 5.60 14.49 9.28
CA CYS A 136 6.95 14.62 9.77
C CYS A 136 7.79 13.40 9.37
N CYS A 137 9.00 13.67 8.87
CA CYS A 137 9.95 12.63 8.48
C CYS A 137 10.81 12.25 9.67
N LEU A 138 10.80 10.98 10.05
CA LEU A 138 11.54 10.50 11.22
C LEU A 138 12.68 9.56 10.81
N PRO A 139 13.81 9.61 11.53
CA PRO A 139 14.98 8.80 11.19
C PRO A 139 14.71 7.30 11.37
N VAL A 140 15.35 6.54 10.49
CA VAL A 140 15.43 5.07 10.53
C VAL A 140 16.83 4.70 11.01
N ASP A 141 16.91 3.81 11.98
CA ASP A 141 18.15 3.20 12.48
C ASP A 141 18.26 1.72 12.05
N GLU A 142 19.18 0.97 12.63
CA GLU A 142 19.41 -0.46 12.37
C GLU A 142 18.23 -1.38 12.70
N ASP A 143 17.27 -0.89 13.51
CA ASP A 143 16.06 -1.61 13.92
C ASP A 143 14.78 -1.03 13.26
N GLY A 144 14.90 -0.06 12.36
CA GLY A 144 13.78 0.61 11.70
C GLY A 144 13.47 2.00 12.29
N LEU A 145 12.20 2.41 12.27
CA LEU A 145 11.80 3.74 12.74
C LEU A 145 12.18 3.98 14.20
N SER A 146 12.76 5.16 14.49
CA SER A 146 13.13 5.59 15.85
C SER A 146 11.89 5.88 16.70
N ILE A 147 11.62 5.05 17.72
CA ILE A 147 10.49 5.24 18.66
C ILE A 147 10.66 6.49 19.52
N ARG A 148 11.91 6.86 19.84
CA ARG A 148 12.19 8.11 20.55
C ARG A 148 11.73 9.30 19.72
N ALA A 149 12.17 9.40 18.48
CA ALA A 149 11.78 10.47 17.58
C ALA A 149 10.25 10.51 17.36
N LEU A 150 9.62 9.33 17.21
CA LEU A 150 8.17 9.21 17.09
C LEU A 150 7.44 9.75 18.33
N SER A 151 7.93 9.46 19.53
CA SER A 151 7.32 9.91 20.78
C SER A 151 7.40 11.42 20.96
N GLU A 152 8.47 12.04 20.45
CA GLU A 152 8.74 13.48 20.52
C GLU A 152 8.06 14.27 19.39
N SER A 153 7.65 13.60 18.29
CA SER A 153 7.13 14.26 17.08
C SER A 153 5.72 14.83 17.20
N GLY A 154 4.94 14.42 18.20
CA GLY A 154 3.53 14.77 18.31
C GLY A 154 2.61 14.06 17.30
N ALA A 155 3.12 13.13 16.49
CA ALA A 155 2.32 12.40 15.51
C ALA A 155 1.22 11.56 16.15
N ALA A 156 0.09 11.50 15.47
CA ALA A 156 -1.03 10.64 15.82
C ALA A 156 -1.10 9.39 14.91
N VAL A 157 -0.45 9.43 13.76
CA VAL A 157 -0.35 8.31 12.81
C VAL A 157 1.13 8.03 12.56
N CYS A 158 1.49 6.75 12.41
CA CYS A 158 2.83 6.32 12.05
C CYS A 158 2.77 5.36 10.87
N CYS A 159 3.41 5.70 9.74
CA CYS A 159 3.51 4.83 8.57
C CYS A 159 4.87 4.15 8.56
N VAL A 160 4.89 2.82 8.51
CA VAL A 160 6.11 1.99 8.57
C VAL A 160 6.06 0.82 7.61
N THR A 161 7.25 0.36 7.19
CA THR A 161 7.47 -0.84 6.37
C THR A 161 8.25 -1.89 7.17
N PRO A 162 7.61 -2.59 8.15
CA PRO A 162 8.33 -3.32 9.18
C PRO A 162 8.90 -4.67 8.72
N SER A 163 8.41 -5.25 7.63
CA SER A 163 8.91 -6.50 7.08
C SER A 163 10.23 -6.31 6.35
N HIS A 164 10.28 -5.33 5.47
CA HIS A 164 11.50 -4.87 4.80
C HIS A 164 11.40 -3.35 4.65
N GLN A 165 12.14 -2.63 5.48
CA GLN A 165 12.14 -1.17 5.44
C GLN A 165 12.58 -0.66 4.06
N PHE A 166 11.79 0.22 3.47
CA PHE A 166 12.17 0.83 2.20
C PHE A 166 12.91 2.16 2.42
N PRO A 167 14.12 2.36 1.84
CA PRO A 167 14.82 1.45 0.92
C PRO A 167 15.94 0.62 1.57
N THR A 168 16.09 0.62 2.89
CA THR A 168 17.26 0.04 3.58
C THR A 168 17.25 -1.49 3.65
N GLY A 169 16.09 -2.12 3.51
CA GLY A 169 15.92 -3.56 3.63
C GLY A 169 15.93 -4.07 5.08
N VAL A 170 16.00 -3.18 6.07
CA VAL A 170 16.00 -3.56 7.49
C VAL A 170 14.68 -4.22 7.87
N THR A 171 14.73 -5.36 8.53
CA THR A 171 13.57 -6.00 9.16
C THR A 171 13.43 -5.52 10.58
N MET A 172 12.29 -4.88 10.91
CA MET A 172 12.01 -4.39 12.26
C MET A 172 11.90 -5.57 13.23
N PRO A 173 12.78 -5.65 14.26
CA PRO A 173 12.77 -6.76 15.20
C PRO A 173 11.55 -6.74 16.12
N ALA A 174 11.23 -7.89 16.72
CA ALA A 174 10.05 -8.03 17.59
C ALA A 174 10.01 -7.03 18.75
N GLY A 175 11.16 -6.68 19.32
CA GLY A 175 11.25 -5.67 20.38
C GLY A 175 10.77 -4.29 19.90
N ARG A 176 11.26 -3.83 18.75
CA ARG A 176 10.87 -2.54 18.14
C ARG A 176 9.38 -2.54 17.74
N ARG A 177 8.86 -3.66 17.23
CA ARG A 177 7.42 -3.82 16.95
C ARG A 177 6.58 -3.67 18.22
N ALA A 178 7.00 -4.28 19.31
CA ALA A 178 6.33 -4.15 20.60
C ALA A 178 6.35 -2.70 21.14
N GLU A 179 7.48 -2.00 21.02
CA GLU A 179 7.60 -0.58 21.39
C GLU A 179 6.65 0.31 20.58
N LEU A 180 6.55 0.05 19.26
CA LEU A 180 5.66 0.79 18.37
C LEU A 180 4.18 0.56 18.72
N LEU A 181 3.80 -0.69 18.96
CA LEU A 181 2.45 -1.03 19.42
C LEU A 181 2.14 -0.38 20.80
N HIS A 182 3.12 -0.37 21.71
CA HIS A 182 2.97 0.31 22.98
C HIS A 182 2.80 1.83 22.83
N TRP A 183 3.54 2.45 21.88
CA TRP A 183 3.34 3.87 21.57
C TRP A 183 1.89 4.18 21.15
N ALA A 184 1.29 3.35 20.30
CA ALA A 184 -0.09 3.52 19.89
C ALA A 184 -1.07 3.26 21.06
N ALA A 185 -0.84 2.21 21.83
CA ALA A 185 -1.68 1.83 22.96
C ALA A 185 -1.74 2.88 24.10
N ARG A 186 -0.75 3.77 24.20
CA ARG A 186 -0.78 4.86 25.21
C ARG A 186 -1.89 5.89 24.97
N ARG A 187 -2.44 5.99 23.77
CA ARG A 187 -3.57 6.87 23.43
C ARG A 187 -4.56 6.13 22.53
N PRO A 188 -5.34 5.21 23.11
CA PRO A 188 -6.32 4.42 22.36
C PRO A 188 -7.31 5.31 21.62
N GLY A 189 -7.60 4.97 20.34
CA GLY A 189 -8.50 5.74 19.47
C GLY A 189 -7.95 7.09 19.00
N GLN A 190 -6.72 7.48 19.42
CA GLN A 190 -6.07 8.71 19.00
C GLN A 190 -4.75 8.48 18.26
N ARG A 191 -4.24 7.25 18.27
CA ARG A 191 -3.01 6.87 17.57
C ARG A 191 -3.23 5.62 16.75
N TYR A 192 -2.70 5.65 15.51
CA TYR A 192 -2.80 4.54 14.58
C TYR A 192 -1.44 4.27 13.94
N ILE A 193 -1.23 3.02 13.57
CA ILE A 193 -0.08 2.56 12.79
C ILE A 193 -0.60 2.13 11.42
N ILE A 194 0.00 2.62 10.36
CA ILE A 194 -0.17 2.10 9.01
C ILE A 194 1.02 1.20 8.73
N GLU A 195 0.76 -0.09 8.63
CA GLU A 195 1.74 -1.10 8.27
C GLU A 195 1.67 -1.35 6.77
N ASP A 196 2.68 -0.90 6.03
CA ASP A 196 2.83 -1.18 4.60
C ASP A 196 3.69 -2.43 4.42
N ASP A 197 3.05 -3.54 4.07
CA ASP A 197 3.65 -4.86 3.92
C ASP A 197 3.66 -5.25 2.43
N TYR A 198 4.54 -4.61 1.69
CA TYR A 198 4.55 -4.63 0.22
C TYR A 198 5.24 -5.85 -0.41
N ASP A 199 6.05 -6.61 0.34
CA ASP A 199 6.90 -7.68 -0.21
C ASP A 199 7.21 -8.83 0.77
N SER A 200 6.41 -8.99 1.80
CA SER A 200 6.62 -10.00 2.86
C SER A 200 6.53 -11.46 2.41
N GLU A 201 6.06 -11.72 1.21
CA GLU A 201 6.15 -13.03 0.57
C GLU A 201 7.59 -13.46 0.33
N PHE A 202 8.50 -12.49 0.12
CA PHE A 202 9.92 -12.76 -0.07
C PHE A 202 10.62 -12.95 1.27
N ARG A 203 11.21 -14.12 1.45
CA ARG A 203 11.93 -14.51 2.67
C ARG A 203 13.38 -14.71 2.30
N PHE A 204 14.23 -13.78 2.74
CA PHE A 204 15.67 -13.85 2.45
C PHE A 204 16.38 -14.69 3.51
N ASP A 205 16.80 -14.10 4.63
CA ASP A 205 17.67 -14.75 5.61
C ASP A 205 17.06 -14.89 7.02
N THR A 206 15.85 -14.38 7.24
CA THR A 206 15.23 -14.34 8.56
C THR A 206 13.99 -15.21 8.68
N ARG A 207 13.70 -15.68 9.90
CA ARG A 207 12.40 -16.28 10.20
C ARG A 207 11.33 -15.20 10.09
N PRO A 208 10.21 -15.46 9.42
CA PRO A 208 9.14 -14.50 9.30
C PRO A 208 8.60 -14.11 10.68
N LEU A 209 8.52 -12.82 10.94
CA LEU A 209 7.82 -12.27 12.09
C LEU A 209 6.35 -12.04 11.74
N PRO A 210 5.41 -12.23 12.68
CA PRO A 210 4.03 -11.84 12.47
C PRO A 210 3.93 -10.35 12.14
N SER A 211 2.92 -9.96 11.36
CA SER A 211 2.62 -8.55 11.11
C SER A 211 2.36 -7.79 12.41
N LEU A 212 2.53 -6.47 12.40
CA LEU A 212 2.13 -5.62 13.54
C LEU A 212 0.64 -5.79 13.84
N GLN A 213 -0.18 -5.89 12.78
CA GLN A 213 -1.62 -6.13 12.93
C GLN A 213 -1.91 -7.46 13.62
N GLY A 214 -1.21 -8.54 13.24
CA GLY A 214 -1.35 -9.84 13.88
C GLY A 214 -0.92 -9.82 15.35
N MET A 215 0.12 -9.05 15.69
CA MET A 215 0.55 -8.85 17.08
C MET A 215 -0.45 -8.00 17.88
N ALA A 216 -1.07 -7.00 17.27
CA ALA A 216 -2.06 -6.12 17.90
C ALA A 216 -3.44 -6.79 18.06
N GLY A 217 -3.79 -7.72 17.19
CA GLY A 217 -5.12 -8.34 17.13
C GLY A 217 -6.14 -7.53 16.30
N ALA A 218 -7.33 -8.10 16.11
CA ALA A 218 -8.37 -7.58 15.21
C ALA A 218 -8.85 -6.16 15.59
N ASP A 219 -8.87 -5.82 16.86
CA ASP A 219 -9.33 -4.53 17.37
C ASP A 219 -8.16 -3.58 17.68
N GLY A 220 -6.95 -3.94 17.26
CA GLY A 220 -5.73 -3.16 17.50
C GLY A 220 -5.67 -1.88 16.65
N PRO A 221 -4.77 -0.95 17.01
CA PRO A 221 -4.63 0.34 16.33
C PRO A 221 -3.82 0.26 15.04
N VAL A 222 -3.81 -0.88 14.35
CA VAL A 222 -3.00 -1.12 13.15
C VAL A 222 -3.89 -1.28 11.92
N VAL A 223 -3.67 -0.44 10.92
CA VAL A 223 -4.20 -0.60 9.57
C VAL A 223 -3.13 -1.28 8.73
N TYR A 224 -3.39 -2.50 8.31
CA TYR A 224 -2.49 -3.28 7.48
C TYR A 224 -2.79 -3.04 5.99
N LEU A 225 -1.77 -2.71 5.24
CA LEU A 225 -1.82 -2.53 3.79
C LEU A 225 -0.89 -3.55 3.12
N SER A 226 -1.37 -4.17 2.05
CA SER A 226 -0.57 -5.08 1.23
C SER A 226 -0.90 -4.90 -0.24
N THR A 227 -0.03 -5.35 -1.13
CA THR A 227 -0.19 -5.17 -2.58
C THR A 227 0.33 -6.37 -3.35
N CYS A 228 -0.35 -6.74 -4.43
CA CYS A 228 0.13 -7.75 -5.37
C CYS A 228 1.21 -7.24 -6.34
N SER A 229 1.65 -5.99 -6.19
CA SER A 229 2.57 -5.35 -7.15
C SER A 229 3.95 -5.99 -7.20
N ARG A 230 4.41 -6.59 -6.10
CA ARG A 230 5.73 -7.27 -6.03
C ARG A 230 5.63 -8.76 -6.26
N SER A 231 4.60 -9.39 -5.70
CA SER A 231 4.41 -10.85 -5.80
C SER A 231 3.90 -11.28 -7.18
N LEU A 232 3.17 -10.41 -7.90
CA LEU A 232 2.66 -10.69 -9.25
C LEU A 232 3.21 -9.69 -10.27
N ALA A 233 2.59 -8.53 -10.39
CA ALA A 233 3.05 -7.48 -11.29
C ALA A 233 2.50 -6.11 -10.89
N PRO A 234 3.27 -5.01 -11.04
CA PRO A 234 2.81 -3.66 -10.71
C PRO A 234 1.61 -3.18 -11.52
N SER A 235 1.43 -3.73 -12.72
CA SER A 235 0.32 -3.39 -13.64
C SER A 235 -1.03 -3.96 -13.22
N ILE A 236 -1.08 -4.96 -12.36
CA ILE A 236 -2.33 -5.57 -11.88
C ILE A 236 -3.14 -4.60 -11.02
N ARG A 237 -2.47 -3.70 -10.30
CA ARG A 237 -3.08 -2.63 -9.49
C ARG A 237 -4.07 -3.13 -8.43
N ILE A 238 -3.76 -4.22 -7.75
CA ILE A 238 -4.56 -4.74 -6.62
C ILE A 238 -3.77 -4.55 -5.32
N ALA A 239 -4.44 -4.00 -4.33
CA ALA A 239 -3.97 -3.86 -2.97
C ALA A 239 -5.14 -4.05 -1.99
#